data_7c55c0b9746831741be7b58ff0dbdacd
#
_entry.id   7c55c0b9746831741be7b58ff0dbdacd
#
_cell.length_a   1.000
_cell.length_b   1.000
_cell.length_c   1.000
_cell.angle_alpha   90.00
_cell.angle_beta   90.00
_cell.angle_gamma   90.00
#
_symmetry.space_group_name_H-M   'P 1'
#
loop_
_entity.id
_entity.type
_entity.pdbx_description
1 polymer ?
#
loop_
_entity_poly.entity_id
_entity_poly.type
_entity_poly.pdbx_seq_one_letter_code
_entity_poly.pdbx_strand_id
1 'polypeptide(L)'
;MRLSPITRAVALATVAAGATFGAALATADETCNSPYLANLIKGQEDFLYVWTLGVPGMGDGSDKLVTLDVNPTSTQYGQVVAQVAVGGRGEAHHVGFTDDRRYLWAGGLDDSKIYVFDVHADPGKPKLVKTITDFSARSGLVGPHTFYAMPGRMLIGALSNAKDHGGATGMAMYNNKGDFISRYDMPTANGGDGYGYDIAINPAKNAMLTSSFTGRNNYMMELGQLMKNAPAMKQFGNTMVMWNLKAMKPEKVLNVPGAPLEIRWSLNPADDWAVTASALSSQLWLVKKDAKGEWQAKSVATIGDPAKIPLPVDISITADGKGLWVNTFMDGTTRYFDLSNPEAPKQTYAKHTGSQVNMVSQSWDGKRVYVSSSLLANWDKKGADDEQFVKLFAWDGRQLKEAWKVDFYKLKLGRAHHMKLGSNAIQRASAAQASPALAGK
;
A
#
# COMPACT_ATOMS: atom_id res chain seq x y z
N MET A 1 15.02 74.10 49.92
CA MET A 1 15.48 73.69 48.60
C MET A 1 15.09 72.24 48.41
N ARG A 2 14.14 72.01 47.51
CA ARG A 2 13.51 70.68 47.34
C ARG A 2 14.05 69.99 46.13
N LEU A 3 14.52 68.76 46.25
CA LEU A 3 14.94 67.89 45.16
C LEU A 3 13.74 67.13 44.65
N SER A 4 13.57 67.12 43.33
CA SER A 4 12.55 66.41 42.60
C SER A 4 12.97 64.95 42.35
N PRO A 5 12.08 63.94 42.41
CA PRO A 5 12.42 62.56 42.11
C PRO A 5 12.22 62.27 40.60
N ILE A 6 13.23 61.65 40.02
CA ILE A 6 13.23 61.12 38.63
C ILE A 6 12.52 59.78 38.64
N THR A 7 11.39 59.72 37.95
CA THR A 7 10.65 58.50 37.75
C THR A 7 11.30 57.72 36.56
N ARG A 8 11.84 56.53 36.80
CA ARG A 8 12.29 55.60 35.79
C ARG A 8 11.12 54.73 35.34
N ALA A 9 10.69 54.90 34.10
CA ALA A 9 9.78 53.98 33.44
C ALA A 9 10.58 52.78 32.93
N VAL A 10 10.25 51.57 33.43
CA VAL A 10 10.75 50.32 32.92
C VAL A 10 9.76 49.83 31.86
N ALA A 11 10.18 49.84 30.58
CA ALA A 11 9.43 49.25 29.51
C ALA A 11 9.67 47.73 29.51
N LEU A 12 8.65 46.95 29.84
CA LEU A 12 8.63 45.52 29.61
C LEU A 12 8.39 45.26 28.13
N ALA A 13 9.42 44.82 27.42
CA ALA A 13 9.28 44.28 26.06
C ALA A 13 8.87 42.80 26.18
N THR A 14 7.61 42.51 25.98
CA THR A 14 7.10 41.14 25.78
C THR A 14 7.52 40.65 24.41
N VAL A 15 8.54 39.80 24.36
CA VAL A 15 8.87 39.03 23.14
C VAL A 15 7.86 37.92 23.06
N ALA A 16 6.86 38.07 22.18
CA ALA A 16 5.99 36.99 21.74
C ALA A 16 6.82 36.06 20.82
N ALA A 17 7.34 34.97 21.36
CA ALA A 17 7.88 33.90 20.58
C ALA A 17 6.70 33.20 19.83
N GLY A 18 6.44 33.67 18.63
CA GLY A 18 5.55 32.95 17.70
C GLY A 18 6.18 31.60 17.35
N ALA A 19 5.72 30.54 18.00
CA ALA A 19 5.99 29.20 17.55
C ALA A 19 5.28 29.02 16.18
N THR A 20 5.99 29.22 15.08
CA THR A 20 5.58 28.73 13.79
C THR A 20 5.61 27.20 13.88
N PHE A 21 4.47 26.60 14.14
CA PHE A 21 4.25 25.19 13.83
C PHE A 21 4.41 25.08 12.32
N GLY A 22 5.61 24.74 11.86
CA GLY A 22 5.80 24.26 10.50
C GLY A 22 4.90 23.04 10.35
N ALA A 23 3.89 23.16 9.49
CA ALA A 23 3.10 22.00 9.09
C ALA A 23 4.10 20.95 8.62
N ALA A 24 4.18 19.82 9.33
CA ALA A 24 4.92 18.67 8.83
C ALA A 24 4.32 18.35 7.46
N LEU A 25 5.15 18.42 6.42
CA LEU A 25 4.72 18.02 5.08
C LEU A 25 4.22 16.58 5.22
N ALA A 26 2.95 16.35 4.88
CA ALA A 26 2.43 15.01 4.79
C ALA A 26 3.30 14.24 3.78
N THR A 27 3.67 13.01 4.12
CA THR A 27 4.36 12.14 3.19
C THR A 27 3.33 11.50 2.26
N ALA A 28 3.68 11.32 0.99
CA ALA A 28 2.81 10.63 0.06
C ALA A 28 2.50 9.22 0.57
N ASP A 29 1.27 8.78 0.30
CA ASP A 29 0.82 7.47 0.69
C ASP A 29 1.42 6.38 -0.20
N GLU A 30 1.92 5.31 0.41
CA GLU A 30 2.33 4.08 -0.26
C GLU A 30 1.29 2.99 0.03
N THR A 31 1.01 2.13 -0.92
CA THR A 31 0.12 0.98 -0.73
C THR A 31 0.51 0.16 0.51
N CYS A 32 -0.45 -0.23 1.32
CA CYS A 32 -0.24 -0.91 2.61
C CYS A 32 0.66 -0.13 3.59
N ASN A 33 0.68 1.20 3.52
CA ASN A 33 1.46 2.02 4.44
C ASN A 33 0.65 2.34 5.69
N SER A 34 1.13 1.85 6.83
CA SER A 34 0.43 2.06 8.09
C SER A 34 0.70 3.46 8.65
N PRO A 35 -0.31 4.17 9.20
CA PRO A 35 -0.12 5.46 9.84
C PRO A 35 0.82 5.43 11.04
N TYR A 36 1.05 4.26 11.63
CA TYR A 36 2.06 4.10 12.69
C TYR A 36 3.50 4.28 12.20
N LEU A 37 3.74 4.20 10.88
CA LEU A 37 5.03 4.41 10.24
C LEU A 37 5.27 5.85 9.79
N ALA A 38 4.24 6.69 9.72
CA ALA A 38 4.31 8.02 9.12
C ALA A 38 5.39 8.91 9.77
N ASN A 39 5.54 8.84 11.09
CA ASN A 39 6.54 9.63 11.83
C ASN A 39 8.00 9.20 11.57
N LEU A 40 8.21 8.00 11.01
CA LEU A 40 9.54 7.49 10.68
C LEU A 40 9.98 7.91 9.28
N ILE A 41 9.04 8.32 8.42
CA ILE A 41 9.33 8.73 7.05
C ILE A 41 9.85 10.16 7.06
N LYS A 42 11.15 10.32 6.78
CA LYS A 42 11.83 11.63 6.77
C LYS A 42 12.92 11.68 5.71
N GLY A 43 13.04 12.83 5.06
CA GLY A 43 14.13 13.10 4.11
C GLY A 43 13.85 12.52 2.71
N GLN A 44 14.92 12.12 2.05
CA GLN A 44 14.92 11.55 0.70
C GLN A 44 14.93 10.03 0.79
N GLU A 45 14.11 9.37 -0.03
CA GLU A 45 14.22 7.94 -0.26
C GLU A 45 15.51 7.63 -1.05
N ASP A 46 16.20 6.55 -0.64
CA ASP A 46 17.40 6.06 -1.30
C ASP A 46 17.12 4.81 -2.13
N PHE A 47 16.17 3.98 -1.70
CA PHE A 47 15.94 2.67 -2.29
C PHE A 47 14.45 2.44 -2.57
N LEU A 48 14.18 1.70 -3.65
CA LEU A 48 12.88 1.11 -3.95
C LEU A 48 13.00 -0.41 -3.88
N TYR A 49 12.29 -1.02 -2.95
CA TYR A 49 12.16 -2.46 -2.85
C TYR A 49 11.00 -2.92 -3.72
N VAL A 50 11.27 -3.82 -4.65
CA VAL A 50 10.28 -4.38 -5.57
C VAL A 50 10.15 -5.87 -5.29
N TRP A 51 8.98 -6.30 -4.81
CA TRP A 51 8.66 -7.70 -4.65
C TRP A 51 8.26 -8.25 -6.02
N THR A 52 8.99 -9.24 -6.49
CA THR A 52 9.04 -9.63 -7.89
C THR A 52 8.73 -11.10 -8.04
N LEU A 53 7.75 -11.41 -8.88
CA LEU A 53 7.35 -12.77 -9.20
C LEU A 53 8.37 -13.42 -10.15
N GLY A 54 8.84 -14.60 -9.79
CA GLY A 54 9.67 -15.43 -10.66
C GLY A 54 8.90 -15.96 -11.88
N VAL A 55 9.58 -16.10 -12.99
CA VAL A 55 9.03 -16.68 -14.23
C VAL A 55 9.83 -17.93 -14.60
N PRO A 56 9.19 -19.09 -14.82
CA PRO A 56 9.88 -20.30 -15.25
C PRO A 56 10.69 -20.06 -16.54
N GLY A 57 11.95 -20.48 -16.53
CA GLY A 57 12.87 -20.27 -17.66
C GLY A 57 13.46 -18.86 -17.78
N MET A 58 13.17 -17.96 -16.86
CA MET A 58 13.74 -16.61 -16.81
C MET A 58 14.61 -16.44 -15.55
N GLY A 59 15.91 -16.16 -15.74
CA GLY A 59 16.87 -16.01 -14.65
C GLY A 59 16.94 -17.28 -13.79
N ASP A 60 16.79 -17.13 -12.47
CA ASP A 60 16.72 -18.24 -11.51
C ASP A 60 15.30 -18.81 -11.33
N GLY A 61 14.30 -18.21 -11.98
CA GLY A 61 12.90 -18.62 -11.91
C GLY A 61 12.21 -18.39 -10.55
N SER A 62 12.91 -17.80 -9.58
CA SER A 62 12.44 -17.63 -8.20
C SER A 62 11.80 -16.26 -7.98
N ASP A 63 10.82 -16.20 -7.06
CA ASP A 63 10.39 -14.92 -6.48
C ASP A 63 11.56 -14.28 -5.75
N LYS A 64 11.65 -12.96 -5.79
CA LYS A 64 12.78 -12.22 -5.23
C LYS A 64 12.43 -10.80 -4.83
N LEU A 65 13.15 -10.28 -3.85
CA LEU A 65 13.18 -8.87 -3.54
C LEU A 65 14.28 -8.21 -4.39
N VAL A 66 13.89 -7.30 -5.27
CA VAL A 66 14.79 -6.49 -6.09
C VAL A 66 14.91 -5.11 -5.46
N THR A 67 16.13 -4.61 -5.28
CA THR A 67 16.40 -3.26 -4.75
C THR A 67 16.91 -2.36 -5.86
N LEU A 68 16.23 -1.24 -6.09
CA LEU A 68 16.65 -0.18 -7.00
C LEU A 68 17.20 1.00 -6.21
N ASP A 69 18.26 1.63 -6.70
CA ASP A 69 18.69 2.94 -6.20
C ASP A 69 17.77 4.01 -6.80
N VAL A 70 17.09 4.77 -5.93
CA VAL A 70 16.15 5.83 -6.35
C VAL A 70 16.53 7.20 -5.78
N ASN A 71 17.73 7.33 -5.21
CA ASN A 71 18.25 8.61 -4.77
C ASN A 71 18.71 9.43 -6.00
N PRO A 72 18.06 10.57 -6.31
CA PRO A 72 18.39 11.37 -7.49
C PRO A 72 19.82 11.90 -7.53
N THR A 73 20.52 11.88 -6.39
CA THR A 73 21.94 12.33 -6.29
C THR A 73 22.93 11.18 -6.40
N SER A 74 22.47 9.95 -6.46
CA SER A 74 23.30 8.76 -6.58
C SER A 74 23.79 8.56 -8.01
N THR A 75 25.03 8.06 -8.15
CA THR A 75 25.58 7.63 -9.45
C THR A 75 24.92 6.35 -9.97
N GLN A 76 24.18 5.63 -9.12
CA GLN A 76 23.43 4.42 -9.47
C GLN A 76 21.92 4.66 -9.63
N TYR A 77 21.51 5.92 -9.68
CA TYR A 77 20.09 6.31 -9.84
C TYR A 77 19.38 5.55 -10.97
N GLY A 78 18.30 4.87 -10.66
CA GLY A 78 17.53 4.07 -11.60
C GLY A 78 18.11 2.68 -11.89
N GLN A 79 19.15 2.23 -11.16
CA GLN A 79 19.78 0.92 -11.37
C GLN A 79 19.36 -0.09 -10.30
N VAL A 80 19.40 -1.37 -10.66
CA VAL A 80 19.29 -2.49 -9.71
C VAL A 80 20.60 -2.59 -8.94
N VAL A 81 20.54 -2.48 -7.61
CA VAL A 81 21.71 -2.54 -6.72
C VAL A 81 21.78 -3.84 -5.92
N ALA A 82 20.67 -4.54 -5.74
CA ALA A 82 20.63 -5.86 -5.11
C ALA A 82 19.44 -6.67 -5.57
N GLN A 83 19.51 -7.99 -5.40
CA GLN A 83 18.41 -8.91 -5.51
C GLN A 83 18.59 -10.08 -4.52
N VAL A 84 17.49 -10.52 -3.90
CA VAL A 84 17.47 -11.62 -2.93
C VAL A 84 16.38 -12.59 -3.31
N ALA A 85 16.75 -13.73 -3.90
CA ALA A 85 15.83 -14.81 -4.26
C ALA A 85 15.41 -15.60 -3.03
N VAL A 86 14.16 -16.12 -3.04
CA VAL A 86 13.62 -16.92 -1.93
C VAL A 86 13.65 -18.44 -2.18
N GLY A 87 14.19 -18.88 -3.32
CA GLY A 87 14.39 -20.28 -3.64
C GLY A 87 13.16 -21.01 -4.17
N GLY A 88 12.16 -20.29 -4.66
CA GLY A 88 10.94 -20.86 -5.25
C GLY A 88 10.00 -19.79 -5.78
N ARG A 89 8.83 -20.25 -6.28
CA ARG A 89 7.72 -19.39 -6.72
C ARG A 89 6.53 -19.59 -5.82
N GLY A 90 5.99 -18.50 -5.30
CA GLY A 90 4.81 -18.49 -4.46
C GLY A 90 3.79 -17.43 -4.89
N GLU A 91 3.91 -16.85 -6.08
CA GLU A 91 3.14 -15.70 -6.53
C GLU A 91 3.44 -14.48 -5.67
N ALA A 92 4.61 -13.87 -5.87
CA ALA A 92 5.04 -12.65 -5.19
C ALA A 92 3.99 -11.54 -5.39
N HIS A 93 3.41 -11.02 -4.29
CA HIS A 93 2.27 -10.12 -4.38
C HIS A 93 2.47 -8.87 -3.52
N HIS A 94 2.04 -8.81 -2.28
CA HIS A 94 2.18 -7.62 -1.45
C HIS A 94 3.28 -7.72 -0.40
N VAL A 95 3.76 -6.55 0.05
CA VAL A 95 4.74 -6.41 1.11
C VAL A 95 4.36 -5.28 2.08
N GLY A 96 4.83 -5.37 3.32
CA GLY A 96 4.68 -4.31 4.32
C GLY A 96 5.83 -4.30 5.32
N PHE A 97 6.17 -3.11 5.81
CA PHE A 97 7.17 -2.97 6.86
C PHE A 97 6.61 -3.31 8.24
N THR A 98 7.46 -3.75 9.16
CA THR A 98 7.16 -3.70 10.60
C THR A 98 7.07 -2.26 11.07
N ASP A 99 6.43 -2.01 12.23
CA ASP A 99 6.20 -0.67 12.78
C ASP A 99 7.48 0.11 13.11
N ASP A 100 8.62 -0.58 13.25
CA ASP A 100 9.96 0.00 13.38
C ASP A 100 10.71 0.11 12.03
N ARG A 101 10.08 -0.30 10.91
CA ARG A 101 10.65 -0.38 9.56
C ARG A 101 11.93 -1.21 9.46
N ARG A 102 12.20 -2.05 10.43
CA ARG A 102 13.39 -2.91 10.44
C ARG A 102 13.27 -4.06 9.47
N TYR A 103 12.09 -4.64 9.38
CA TYR A 103 11.83 -5.79 8.52
C TYR A 103 10.77 -5.46 7.47
N LEU A 104 10.98 -5.99 6.28
CA LEU A 104 10.00 -6.01 5.21
C LEU A 104 9.42 -7.43 5.11
N TRP A 105 8.12 -7.56 5.32
CA TRP A 105 7.41 -8.83 5.20
C TRP A 105 6.78 -8.93 3.81
N ALA A 106 6.95 -10.07 3.13
CA ALA A 106 6.52 -10.29 1.75
C ALA A 106 5.71 -11.57 1.63
N GLY A 107 4.58 -11.51 0.97
CA GLY A 107 3.66 -12.64 0.79
C GLY A 107 3.89 -13.40 -0.50
N GLY A 108 3.85 -14.73 -0.41
CA GLY A 108 3.61 -15.62 -1.52
C GLY A 108 2.10 -15.95 -1.57
N LEU A 109 1.38 -15.36 -2.52
CA LEU A 109 -0.07 -15.45 -2.58
C LEU A 109 -0.57 -16.88 -2.87
N ASP A 110 0.18 -17.65 -3.66
CA ASP A 110 -0.17 -19.02 -4.03
C ASP A 110 0.30 -20.06 -3.01
N ASP A 111 1.56 -19.98 -2.58
CA ASP A 111 2.15 -20.96 -1.66
C ASP A 111 1.88 -20.64 -0.17
N SER A 112 1.25 -19.51 0.11
CA SER A 112 0.88 -19.02 1.44
C SER A 112 2.06 -18.94 2.42
N LYS A 113 3.27 -18.69 1.91
CA LYS A 113 4.45 -18.41 2.73
C LYS A 113 4.61 -16.92 2.94
N ILE A 114 5.32 -16.57 4.00
CA ILE A 114 5.69 -15.19 4.28
C ILE A 114 7.21 -15.12 4.44
N TYR A 115 7.83 -14.24 3.69
CA TYR A 115 9.26 -14.01 3.67
C TYR A 115 9.58 -12.72 4.42
N VAL A 116 10.55 -12.77 5.34
CA VAL A 116 10.93 -11.64 6.18
C VAL A 116 12.34 -11.22 5.80
N PHE A 117 12.48 -10.00 5.29
CA PHE A 117 13.77 -9.42 4.89
C PHE A 117 14.22 -8.39 5.94
N ASP A 118 15.46 -8.49 6.40
CA ASP A 118 16.12 -7.42 7.15
C ASP A 118 16.55 -6.34 6.14
N VAL A 119 15.95 -5.16 6.27
CA VAL A 119 16.25 -3.97 5.47
C VAL A 119 16.90 -2.88 6.33
N HIS A 120 17.24 -3.21 7.59
CA HIS A 120 17.80 -2.26 8.55
C HIS A 120 19.35 -2.30 8.55
N ALA A 121 19.94 -3.47 8.53
CA ALA A 121 21.38 -3.61 8.64
C ALA A 121 22.12 -2.99 7.44
N ASP A 122 21.60 -3.20 6.24
CA ASP A 122 22.07 -2.58 4.99
C ASP A 122 20.84 -2.39 4.07
N PRO A 123 20.24 -1.19 4.04
CA PRO A 123 19.03 -0.94 3.24
C PRO A 123 19.25 -1.15 1.73
N GLY A 124 20.48 -0.96 1.24
CA GLY A 124 20.82 -1.21 -0.17
C GLY A 124 20.97 -2.70 -0.50
N LYS A 125 21.18 -3.55 0.51
CA LYS A 125 21.41 -5.00 0.37
C LYS A 125 20.62 -5.81 1.39
N PRO A 126 19.28 -5.85 1.27
CA PRO A 126 18.41 -6.62 2.14
C PRO A 126 18.84 -8.08 2.28
N LYS A 127 18.49 -8.71 3.40
CA LYS A 127 18.75 -10.15 3.62
C LYS A 127 17.49 -10.88 4.01
N LEU A 128 17.20 -12.01 3.40
CA LEU A 128 16.15 -12.93 3.86
C LEU A 128 16.60 -13.52 5.20
N VAL A 129 15.85 -13.27 6.27
CA VAL A 129 16.19 -13.70 7.63
C VAL A 129 15.23 -14.72 8.21
N LYS A 130 14.02 -14.82 7.67
CA LYS A 130 13.00 -15.79 8.10
C LYS A 130 12.05 -16.12 6.96
N THR A 131 11.59 -17.38 6.92
CA THR A 131 10.42 -17.80 6.12
C THR A 131 9.41 -18.45 7.06
N ILE A 132 8.18 -17.90 7.10
CA ILE A 132 7.05 -18.45 7.83
C ILE A 132 6.30 -19.37 6.85
N THR A 133 6.27 -20.65 7.15
CA THR A 133 5.70 -21.71 6.27
C THR A 133 4.41 -22.29 6.81
N ASP A 134 4.00 -21.91 8.01
CA ASP A 134 2.84 -22.45 8.73
C ASP A 134 1.64 -21.50 8.76
N PHE A 135 1.61 -20.46 7.90
CA PHE A 135 0.53 -19.49 7.83
C PHE A 135 -0.84 -20.16 7.71
N SER A 136 -1.01 -21.05 6.74
CA SER A 136 -2.29 -21.74 6.53
C SER A 136 -2.64 -22.69 7.68
N ALA A 137 -1.65 -23.42 8.21
CA ALA A 137 -1.88 -24.36 9.31
C ALA A 137 -2.29 -23.65 10.61
N ARG A 138 -1.75 -22.45 10.87
CA ARG A 138 -2.06 -21.66 12.07
C ARG A 138 -3.36 -20.89 11.94
N SER A 139 -3.57 -20.25 10.80
CA SER A 139 -4.70 -19.34 10.60
C SER A 139 -5.91 -19.99 9.93
N GLY A 140 -5.74 -21.10 9.21
CA GLY A 140 -6.76 -21.67 8.34
C GLY A 140 -7.06 -20.79 7.10
N LEU A 141 -6.19 -19.80 6.82
CA LEU A 141 -6.30 -18.89 5.69
C LEU A 141 -5.24 -19.23 4.64
N VAL A 142 -5.46 -18.80 3.39
CA VAL A 142 -4.50 -18.89 2.29
C VAL A 142 -4.45 -17.58 1.53
N GLY A 143 -3.37 -17.34 0.81
CA GLY A 143 -3.16 -16.12 0.05
C GLY A 143 -2.96 -14.90 0.94
N PRO A 144 -1.86 -14.84 1.73
CA PRO A 144 -1.51 -13.63 2.48
C PRO A 144 -1.29 -12.48 1.52
N HIS A 145 -2.08 -11.42 1.68
CA HIS A 145 -2.14 -10.30 0.73
C HIS A 145 -1.61 -9.01 1.35
N THR A 146 -2.41 -8.31 2.15
CA THR A 146 -2.04 -7.05 2.78
C THR A 146 -1.24 -7.28 4.05
N PHE A 147 -0.11 -6.59 4.20
CA PHE A 147 0.73 -6.60 5.40
C PHE A 147 0.68 -5.22 6.04
N TYR A 148 -0.05 -5.11 7.14
CA TYR A 148 -0.33 -3.83 7.77
C TYR A 148 0.28 -3.75 9.17
N ALA A 149 1.26 -2.87 9.38
CA ALA A 149 1.93 -2.72 10.66
C ALA A 149 0.98 -2.13 11.72
N MET A 150 1.06 -2.70 12.91
CA MET A 150 0.49 -2.18 14.15
C MET A 150 1.60 -2.18 15.21
N PRO A 151 1.47 -1.43 16.32
CA PRO A 151 2.51 -1.40 17.35
C PRO A 151 2.91 -2.81 17.83
N GLY A 152 4.14 -3.23 17.51
CA GLY A 152 4.70 -4.54 17.83
C GLY A 152 4.08 -5.74 17.10
N ARG A 153 3.29 -5.50 16.05
CA ARG A 153 2.49 -6.55 15.38
C ARG A 153 2.36 -6.29 13.88
N MET A 154 2.06 -7.38 13.16
CA MET A 154 1.68 -7.34 11.75
C MET A 154 0.27 -7.91 11.61
N LEU A 155 -0.66 -7.14 11.05
CA LEU A 155 -1.98 -7.62 10.64
C LEU A 155 -1.91 -7.98 9.16
N ILE A 156 -2.30 -9.22 8.83
CA ILE A 156 -2.17 -9.78 7.49
C ILE A 156 -3.56 -10.13 6.98
N GLY A 157 -4.00 -9.44 5.94
CA GLY A 157 -5.20 -9.81 5.19
C GLY A 157 -4.93 -11.03 4.32
N ALA A 158 -5.91 -11.91 4.19
CA ALA A 158 -5.83 -13.05 3.30
C ALA A 158 -6.98 -13.04 2.30
N LEU A 159 -6.75 -13.52 1.08
CA LEU A 159 -7.76 -13.51 0.02
C LEU A 159 -8.70 -14.72 0.09
N SER A 160 -8.31 -15.79 0.79
CA SER A 160 -9.05 -17.04 0.73
C SER A 160 -8.85 -17.87 2.02
N ASN A 161 -9.47 -19.03 2.08
CA ASN A 161 -9.35 -19.98 3.18
C ASN A 161 -8.79 -21.32 2.72
N ALA A 162 -8.24 -22.08 3.68
CA ALA A 162 -7.62 -23.39 3.40
C ALA A 162 -8.62 -24.53 3.25
N LYS A 163 -9.92 -24.31 3.57
CA LYS A 163 -10.94 -25.37 3.57
C LYS A 163 -11.42 -25.70 2.16
N ASP A 164 -11.77 -24.67 1.38
CA ASP A 164 -12.37 -24.83 0.06
C ASP A 164 -11.80 -23.88 -1.00
N HIS A 165 -10.82 -23.05 -0.62
CA HIS A 165 -10.20 -22.01 -1.46
C HIS A 165 -11.22 -21.01 -2.03
N GLY A 166 -12.38 -20.89 -1.40
CA GLY A 166 -13.43 -19.92 -1.74
C GLY A 166 -13.18 -18.54 -1.18
N GLY A 167 -14.16 -17.66 -1.32
CA GLY A 167 -14.04 -16.24 -0.94
C GLY A 167 -14.11 -15.98 0.56
N ALA A 168 -14.73 -16.85 1.36
CA ALA A 168 -14.79 -16.66 2.81
C ALA A 168 -13.40 -16.67 3.42
N THR A 169 -12.97 -15.56 4.04
CA THR A 169 -11.61 -15.34 4.48
C THR A 169 -11.54 -14.56 5.80
N GLY A 170 -10.37 -14.01 6.12
CA GLY A 170 -10.11 -13.25 7.33
C GLY A 170 -8.77 -12.58 7.33
N MET A 171 -8.38 -12.14 8.52
CA MET A 171 -7.08 -11.53 8.81
C MET A 171 -6.36 -12.36 9.87
N ALA A 172 -5.05 -12.48 9.75
CA ALA A 172 -4.18 -13.12 10.73
C ALA A 172 -3.29 -12.06 11.39
N MET A 173 -3.13 -12.12 12.70
CA MET A 173 -2.23 -11.25 13.44
C MET A 173 -1.01 -12.02 13.90
N TYR A 174 0.16 -11.45 13.68
CA TYR A 174 1.46 -11.95 14.11
C TYR A 174 2.17 -10.89 14.94
N ASN A 175 3.08 -11.29 15.82
CA ASN A 175 4.04 -10.38 16.41
C ASN A 175 5.19 -10.10 15.41
N ASN A 176 6.03 -9.10 15.68
CA ASN A 176 7.17 -8.77 14.78
C ASN A 176 8.25 -9.88 14.72
N LYS A 177 8.19 -10.88 15.59
CA LYS A 177 9.08 -12.06 15.56
C LYS A 177 8.55 -13.15 14.60
N GLY A 178 7.31 -12.99 14.11
CA GLY A 178 6.66 -13.95 13.23
C GLY A 178 6.00 -15.12 13.98
N ASP A 179 5.51 -14.88 15.20
CA ASP A 179 4.68 -15.82 15.92
C ASP A 179 3.21 -15.45 15.74
N PHE A 180 2.36 -16.42 15.42
CA PHE A 180 0.92 -16.24 15.24
C PHE A 180 0.26 -15.87 16.58
N ILE A 181 -0.63 -14.86 16.56
CA ILE A 181 -1.36 -14.41 17.73
C ILE A 181 -2.84 -14.78 17.65
N SER A 182 -3.52 -14.40 16.55
CA SER A 182 -4.97 -14.56 16.42
C SER A 182 -5.44 -14.46 14.97
N ARG A 183 -6.68 -14.92 14.74
CA ARG A 183 -7.41 -14.79 13.49
C ARG A 183 -8.66 -13.94 13.72
N TYR A 184 -9.06 -13.18 12.71
CA TYR A 184 -10.30 -12.38 12.66
C TYR A 184 -11.01 -12.68 11.34
N ASP A 185 -12.20 -13.24 11.42
CA ASP A 185 -12.96 -13.63 10.24
C ASP A 185 -13.67 -12.42 9.62
N MET A 186 -13.71 -12.36 8.30
CA MET A 186 -14.56 -11.41 7.59
C MET A 186 -16.03 -11.78 7.80
N PRO A 187 -16.93 -10.80 8.06
CA PRO A 187 -18.32 -11.09 8.37
C PRO A 187 -19.05 -11.64 7.15
N THR A 188 -19.85 -12.69 7.39
CA THR A 188 -20.78 -13.31 6.43
C THR A 188 -22.25 -13.05 6.81
N ALA A 189 -22.49 -12.37 7.93
CA ALA A 189 -23.81 -11.94 8.41
C ALA A 189 -24.05 -10.45 8.14
N ASN A 190 -25.28 -10.00 8.30
CA ASN A 190 -25.69 -8.59 8.16
C ASN A 190 -25.28 -7.96 6.82
N GLY A 191 -25.33 -8.72 5.73
CA GLY A 191 -24.95 -8.27 4.39
C GLY A 191 -23.47 -8.41 4.04
N GLY A 192 -22.65 -8.93 4.95
CA GLY A 192 -21.24 -9.23 4.66
C GLY A 192 -21.12 -10.40 3.68
N ASP A 193 -20.19 -10.28 2.73
CA ASP A 193 -19.91 -11.33 1.73
C ASP A 193 -18.80 -12.30 2.17
N GLY A 194 -18.11 -11.99 3.27
CA GLY A 194 -17.03 -12.81 3.82
C GLY A 194 -15.70 -12.67 3.08
N TYR A 195 -15.62 -11.89 2.01
CA TYR A 195 -14.39 -11.70 1.22
C TYR A 195 -13.48 -10.65 1.85
N GLY A 196 -12.19 -10.73 1.55
CA GLY A 196 -11.18 -9.77 1.98
C GLY A 196 -10.24 -9.39 0.84
N TYR A 197 -9.64 -8.21 0.97
CA TYR A 197 -8.57 -7.73 0.07
C TYR A 197 -7.60 -6.83 0.82
N ASP A 198 -7.91 -5.54 0.98
CA ASP A 198 -7.03 -4.57 1.64
C ASP A 198 -7.47 -4.26 3.07
N ILE A 199 -6.56 -3.71 3.84
CA ILE A 199 -6.74 -3.21 5.20
C ILE A 199 -6.23 -1.78 5.26
N ALA A 200 -7.03 -0.87 5.79
CA ALA A 200 -6.60 0.50 6.06
C ALA A 200 -7.05 0.95 7.44
N ILE A 201 -6.11 1.42 8.26
CA ILE A 201 -6.32 1.76 9.66
C ILE A 201 -6.31 3.27 9.85
N ASN A 202 -7.24 3.80 10.66
CA ASN A 202 -7.22 5.16 11.18
C ASN A 202 -7.25 5.14 12.72
N PRO A 203 -6.08 5.19 13.39
CA PRO A 203 -6.01 5.11 14.85
C PRO A 203 -6.72 6.27 15.56
N ALA A 204 -6.68 7.48 14.97
CA ALA A 204 -7.31 8.67 15.54
C ALA A 204 -8.84 8.52 15.64
N LYS A 205 -9.44 7.74 14.76
CA LYS A 205 -10.87 7.46 14.71
C LYS A 205 -11.25 6.12 15.34
N ASN A 206 -10.29 5.35 15.85
CA ASN A 206 -10.48 3.96 16.29
C ASN A 206 -11.15 3.10 15.20
N ALA A 207 -10.82 3.36 13.95
CA ALA A 207 -11.45 2.77 12.78
C ALA A 207 -10.45 1.95 11.95
N MET A 208 -10.92 0.87 11.39
CA MET A 208 -10.24 0.10 10.35
C MET A 208 -11.26 -0.22 9.26
N LEU A 209 -10.87 -0.08 8.00
CA LEU A 209 -11.63 -0.52 6.85
C LEU A 209 -10.97 -1.75 6.26
N THR A 210 -11.79 -2.70 5.81
CA THR A 210 -11.38 -3.79 4.94
C THR A 210 -12.23 -3.78 3.68
N SER A 211 -11.63 -4.17 2.57
CA SER A 211 -12.30 -4.31 1.28
C SER A 211 -12.42 -5.78 0.88
N SER A 212 -12.99 -6.06 -0.30
CA SER A 212 -13.29 -7.43 -0.70
C SER A 212 -12.95 -7.72 -2.17
N PHE A 213 -12.50 -8.94 -2.44
CA PHE A 213 -12.10 -9.37 -3.78
C PHE A 213 -12.78 -10.68 -4.17
N THR A 214 -12.02 -11.78 -4.23
CA THR A 214 -12.52 -13.12 -4.61
C THR A 214 -11.62 -14.20 -4.03
N GLY A 215 -12.11 -15.44 -4.00
CA GLY A 215 -11.35 -16.59 -3.51
C GLY A 215 -10.32 -17.12 -4.50
N ARG A 216 -9.41 -17.97 -3.99
CA ARG A 216 -8.30 -18.56 -4.75
C ARG A 216 -8.76 -19.29 -6.01
N ASN A 217 -9.88 -19.98 -5.95
CA ASN A 217 -10.45 -20.68 -7.10
C ASN A 217 -10.69 -19.76 -8.30
N ASN A 218 -10.94 -18.47 -8.08
CA ASN A 218 -11.17 -17.49 -9.13
C ASN A 218 -9.89 -16.75 -9.52
N TYR A 219 -9.14 -16.17 -8.55
CA TYR A 219 -7.99 -15.36 -8.92
C TYR A 219 -6.84 -16.18 -9.52
N MET A 220 -6.83 -17.49 -9.35
CA MET A 220 -5.88 -18.38 -10.02
C MET A 220 -6.32 -18.83 -11.41
N MET A 221 -7.51 -18.44 -11.87
CA MET A 221 -7.90 -18.67 -13.28
C MET A 221 -7.13 -17.72 -14.19
N GLU A 222 -6.96 -18.13 -15.46
CA GLU A 222 -6.50 -17.22 -16.52
C GLU A 222 -7.56 -16.13 -16.73
N LEU A 223 -7.13 -14.86 -16.89
CA LEU A 223 -8.04 -13.70 -16.89
C LEU A 223 -9.14 -13.79 -17.95
N GLY A 224 -8.79 -14.19 -19.19
CA GLY A 224 -9.76 -14.30 -20.29
C GLY A 224 -10.77 -15.43 -20.08
N GLN A 225 -10.39 -16.51 -19.37
CA GLN A 225 -11.30 -17.58 -18.98
C GLN A 225 -12.20 -17.13 -17.83
N LEU A 226 -11.66 -16.44 -16.84
CA LEU A 226 -12.40 -15.89 -15.70
C LEU A 226 -13.50 -14.92 -16.18
N MET A 227 -13.17 -13.98 -17.02
CA MET A 227 -14.12 -12.97 -17.54
C MET A 227 -15.27 -13.58 -18.34
N LYS A 228 -15.10 -14.76 -18.93
CA LYS A 228 -16.15 -15.51 -19.65
C LYS A 228 -16.93 -16.46 -18.75
N ASN A 229 -16.49 -16.67 -17.51
CA ASN A 229 -17.10 -17.58 -16.55
C ASN A 229 -18.11 -16.83 -15.67
N ALA A 230 -19.36 -16.75 -16.12
CA ALA A 230 -20.41 -16.02 -15.41
C ALA A 230 -20.66 -16.51 -13.96
N PRO A 231 -20.61 -17.81 -13.62
CA PRO A 231 -20.61 -18.26 -12.22
C PRO A 231 -19.46 -17.73 -11.39
N ALA A 232 -18.22 -17.76 -11.91
CA ALA A 232 -17.04 -17.23 -11.23
C ALA A 232 -17.12 -15.71 -11.04
N MET A 233 -17.59 -14.96 -12.04
CA MET A 233 -17.77 -13.50 -11.96
C MET A 233 -18.78 -13.08 -10.89
N LYS A 234 -19.72 -13.94 -10.52
CA LYS A 234 -20.65 -13.69 -9.40
C LYS A 234 -20.02 -13.90 -8.01
N GLN A 235 -18.80 -14.47 -7.96
CA GLN A 235 -18.06 -14.73 -6.72
C GLN A 235 -17.00 -13.66 -6.47
N PHE A 236 -17.24 -12.43 -6.87
CA PHE A 236 -16.46 -11.26 -6.47
C PHE A 236 -17.17 -10.51 -5.38
N GLY A 237 -16.39 -9.96 -4.45
CA GLY A 237 -16.90 -9.22 -3.32
C GLY A 237 -17.57 -7.91 -3.73
N ASN A 238 -18.53 -7.49 -2.92
CA ASN A 238 -19.34 -6.30 -3.13
C ASN A 238 -19.47 -5.47 -1.85
N THR A 239 -18.60 -5.71 -0.86
CA THR A 239 -18.70 -5.04 0.43
C THR A 239 -17.37 -4.48 0.89
N MET A 240 -17.45 -3.46 1.73
CA MET A 240 -16.39 -3.05 2.64
C MET A 240 -16.90 -3.21 4.06
N VAL A 241 -15.98 -3.42 5.00
CA VAL A 241 -16.36 -3.56 6.41
C VAL A 241 -15.65 -2.50 7.23
N MET A 242 -16.41 -1.75 8.01
CA MET A 242 -15.90 -0.88 9.06
C MET A 242 -15.75 -1.68 10.35
N TRP A 243 -14.59 -1.61 10.96
CA TRP A 243 -14.22 -2.30 12.18
C TRP A 243 -13.91 -1.31 13.29
N ASN A 244 -14.23 -1.66 14.52
CA ASN A 244 -13.63 -1.06 15.70
C ASN A 244 -12.19 -1.56 15.85
N LEU A 245 -11.24 -0.69 15.65
CA LEU A 245 -9.82 -1.04 15.62
C LEU A 245 -9.33 -1.63 16.95
N LYS A 246 -9.71 -1.03 18.08
CA LYS A 246 -9.27 -1.48 19.41
C LYS A 246 -9.90 -2.82 19.80
N ALA A 247 -11.17 -3.00 19.47
CA ALA A 247 -11.89 -4.22 19.76
C ALA A 247 -11.64 -5.34 18.74
N MET A 248 -11.12 -5.01 17.56
CA MET A 248 -10.97 -5.90 16.41
C MET A 248 -12.30 -6.60 16.08
N LYS A 249 -13.37 -5.83 16.03
CA LYS A 249 -14.75 -6.33 15.75
C LYS A 249 -15.37 -5.54 14.60
N PRO A 250 -16.06 -6.23 13.67
CA PRO A 250 -16.84 -5.54 12.63
C PRO A 250 -17.98 -4.75 13.25
N GLU A 251 -18.17 -3.51 12.81
CA GLU A 251 -19.24 -2.62 13.25
C GLU A 251 -20.30 -2.40 12.18
N LYS A 252 -19.87 -2.29 10.91
CA LYS A 252 -20.78 -1.99 9.81
C LYS A 252 -20.30 -2.60 8.50
N VAL A 253 -21.20 -3.22 7.77
CA VAL A 253 -21.00 -3.63 6.38
C VAL A 253 -21.51 -2.51 5.48
N LEU A 254 -20.69 -2.11 4.50
CA LEU A 254 -20.97 -1.09 3.51
C LEU A 254 -21.09 -1.76 2.14
N ASN A 255 -22.16 -1.45 1.41
CA ASN A 255 -22.33 -1.98 0.05
C ASN A 255 -21.47 -1.18 -0.93
N VAL A 256 -20.49 -1.83 -1.54
CA VAL A 256 -19.54 -1.27 -2.52
C VAL A 256 -19.34 -2.30 -3.64
N PRO A 257 -20.25 -2.36 -4.61
CA PRO A 257 -20.25 -3.41 -5.61
C PRO A 257 -19.07 -3.33 -6.59
N GLY A 258 -18.65 -4.48 -7.09
CA GLY A 258 -17.69 -4.61 -8.16
C GLY A 258 -16.25 -4.78 -7.71
N ALA A 259 -16.01 -5.49 -6.63
CA ALA A 259 -14.69 -5.77 -6.07
C ALA A 259 -13.93 -4.48 -5.68
N PRO A 260 -14.26 -3.85 -4.54
CA PRO A 260 -13.47 -2.75 -4.00
C PRO A 260 -12.09 -3.29 -3.60
N LEU A 261 -11.03 -2.68 -4.11
CA LEU A 261 -9.67 -3.12 -3.88
C LEU A 261 -8.96 -2.25 -2.83
N GLU A 262 -7.95 -1.51 -3.22
CA GLU A 262 -7.13 -0.71 -2.34
C GLU A 262 -7.92 0.41 -1.63
N ILE A 263 -7.59 0.65 -0.36
CA ILE A 263 -8.24 1.66 0.49
C ILE A 263 -7.22 2.71 0.90
N ARG A 264 -7.59 3.98 0.85
CA ARG A 264 -6.77 5.07 1.40
C ARG A 264 -7.61 5.97 2.28
N TRP A 265 -7.22 6.11 3.56
CA TRP A 265 -7.70 7.17 4.42
C TRP A 265 -7.13 8.50 3.98
N SER A 266 -7.87 9.60 4.20
CA SER A 266 -7.28 10.93 4.14
C SER A 266 -5.99 11.00 4.96
N LEU A 267 -4.96 11.64 4.41
CA LEU A 267 -3.69 11.85 5.11
C LEU A 267 -3.82 12.87 6.25
N ASN A 268 -4.89 13.67 6.28
CA ASN A 268 -5.22 14.55 7.39
C ASN A 268 -5.96 13.74 8.48
N PRO A 269 -5.38 13.55 9.68
CA PRO A 269 -6.01 12.76 10.75
C PRO A 269 -7.30 13.40 11.29
N ALA A 270 -7.58 14.68 11.00
CA ALA A 270 -8.83 15.33 11.35
C ALA A 270 -10.01 14.88 10.46
N ASP A 271 -9.74 14.40 9.25
CA ASP A 271 -10.77 14.01 8.31
C ASP A 271 -11.44 12.68 8.67
N ASP A 272 -12.71 12.55 8.30
CA ASP A 272 -13.54 11.36 8.52
C ASP A 272 -13.89 10.66 7.20
N TRP A 273 -12.93 10.55 6.28
CA TRP A 273 -13.19 9.90 5.00
C TRP A 273 -12.02 9.04 4.51
N ALA A 274 -12.37 8.04 3.74
CA ALA A 274 -11.48 7.19 2.97
C ALA A 274 -12.00 7.02 1.54
N VAL A 275 -11.13 6.62 0.62
CA VAL A 275 -11.50 6.28 -0.76
C VAL A 275 -11.07 4.86 -1.10
N THR A 276 -11.81 4.25 -2.04
CA THR A 276 -11.45 2.97 -2.68
C THR A 276 -11.89 2.98 -4.13
N ALA A 277 -11.25 2.16 -4.96
CA ALA A 277 -11.66 1.92 -6.34
C ALA A 277 -12.24 0.51 -6.50
N SER A 278 -13.40 0.39 -7.16
CA SER A 278 -14.00 -0.89 -7.50
C SER A 278 -13.52 -1.35 -8.87
N ALA A 279 -12.81 -2.48 -8.92
CA ALA A 279 -12.14 -2.97 -10.11
C ALA A 279 -13.09 -3.28 -11.28
N LEU A 280 -14.18 -4.00 -11.01
CA LEU A 280 -15.11 -4.46 -12.02
C LEU A 280 -16.16 -3.42 -12.42
N SER A 281 -16.52 -2.50 -11.50
CA SER A 281 -17.48 -1.44 -11.78
C SER A 281 -16.83 -0.14 -12.26
N SER A 282 -15.48 -0.04 -12.19
CA SER A 282 -14.71 1.16 -12.60
C SER A 282 -15.20 2.44 -11.92
N GLN A 283 -15.48 2.35 -10.61
CA GLN A 283 -15.97 3.47 -9.82
C GLN A 283 -15.00 3.81 -8.71
N LEU A 284 -14.84 5.10 -8.45
CA LEU A 284 -14.22 5.63 -7.24
C LEU A 284 -15.31 5.82 -6.18
N TRP A 285 -15.08 5.27 -5.00
CA TRP A 285 -16.00 5.32 -3.88
C TRP A 285 -15.42 6.13 -2.73
N LEU A 286 -16.26 6.94 -2.11
CA LEU A 286 -15.99 7.66 -0.88
C LEU A 286 -16.69 6.96 0.28
N VAL A 287 -15.93 6.64 1.33
CA VAL A 287 -16.46 6.18 2.62
C VAL A 287 -16.30 7.33 3.60
N LYS A 288 -17.41 7.81 4.16
CA LYS A 288 -17.41 8.90 5.14
C LYS A 288 -18.61 8.78 6.09
N LYS A 289 -18.58 9.54 7.18
CA LYS A 289 -19.76 9.68 8.06
C LYS A 289 -20.78 10.63 7.46
N ASP A 290 -22.05 10.28 7.57
CA ASP A 290 -23.17 11.16 7.27
C ASP A 290 -23.43 12.18 8.39
N ALA A 291 -24.48 13.02 8.22
CA ALA A 291 -24.85 14.02 9.21
C ALA A 291 -25.32 13.43 10.57
N LYS A 292 -25.61 12.13 10.62
CA LYS A 292 -25.95 11.40 11.85
C LYS A 292 -24.75 10.73 12.49
N GLY A 293 -23.56 10.87 11.91
CA GLY A 293 -22.34 10.23 12.37
C GLY A 293 -22.17 8.77 11.93
N GLU A 294 -23.04 8.27 11.03
CA GLU A 294 -23.04 6.91 10.54
C GLU A 294 -22.17 6.75 9.29
N TRP A 295 -21.33 5.71 9.26
CA TRP A 295 -20.49 5.41 8.11
C TRP A 295 -21.34 5.01 6.89
N GLN A 296 -21.05 5.64 5.75
CA GLN A 296 -21.70 5.42 4.47
C GLN A 296 -20.64 5.27 3.37
N ALA A 297 -21.00 4.53 2.32
CA ALA A 297 -20.22 4.46 1.09
C ALA A 297 -21.04 5.03 -0.07
N LYS A 298 -20.40 5.86 -0.91
CA LYS A 298 -21.01 6.51 -2.06
C LYS A 298 -20.07 6.48 -3.24
N SER A 299 -20.54 6.08 -4.43
CA SER A 299 -19.82 6.28 -5.68
C SER A 299 -19.75 7.77 -6.00
N VAL A 300 -18.53 8.28 -6.24
CA VAL A 300 -18.27 9.72 -6.42
C VAL A 300 -17.65 10.07 -7.77
N ALA A 301 -17.06 9.10 -8.46
CA ALA A 301 -16.56 9.32 -9.83
C ALA A 301 -16.46 8.00 -10.60
N THR A 302 -16.46 8.11 -11.92
CA THR A 302 -16.16 7.01 -12.84
C THR A 302 -14.69 7.04 -13.22
N ILE A 303 -14.05 5.87 -13.33
CA ILE A 303 -12.65 5.71 -13.68
C ILE A 303 -12.55 5.15 -15.10
N GLY A 304 -12.07 5.98 -16.04
CA GLY A 304 -11.95 5.59 -17.43
C GLY A 304 -13.30 5.34 -18.13
N ASP A 305 -13.33 4.38 -19.05
CA ASP A 305 -14.55 3.96 -19.76
C ASP A 305 -15.05 2.62 -19.19
N PRO A 306 -16.13 2.60 -18.40
CA PRO A 306 -16.62 1.36 -17.77
C PRO A 306 -17.01 0.26 -18.76
N ALA A 307 -17.41 0.62 -19.98
CA ALA A 307 -17.76 -0.36 -21.03
C ALA A 307 -16.54 -1.19 -21.47
N LYS A 308 -15.33 -0.67 -21.25
CA LYS A 308 -14.07 -1.35 -21.56
C LYS A 308 -13.43 -2.03 -20.35
N ILE A 309 -14.04 -1.90 -19.17
CA ILE A 309 -13.56 -2.46 -17.90
C ILE A 309 -12.05 -2.14 -17.70
N PRO A 310 -11.66 -0.87 -17.48
CA PRO A 310 -10.25 -0.51 -17.36
C PRO A 310 -9.53 -1.20 -16.20
N LEU A 311 -10.26 -1.77 -15.26
CA LEU A 311 -9.81 -2.52 -14.09
C LEU A 311 -8.87 -1.67 -13.21
N PRO A 312 -9.39 -0.68 -12.45
CA PRO A 312 -8.60 0.03 -11.45
C PRO A 312 -8.12 -0.95 -10.38
N VAL A 313 -6.81 -0.94 -10.10
CA VAL A 313 -6.15 -1.95 -9.26
C VAL A 313 -5.41 -1.34 -8.08
N ASP A 314 -4.82 -0.15 -8.22
CA ASP A 314 -4.15 0.53 -7.12
C ASP A 314 -4.41 2.04 -7.14
N ILE A 315 -4.38 2.63 -5.96
CA ILE A 315 -4.60 4.05 -5.73
C ILE A 315 -3.59 4.61 -4.72
N SER A 316 -3.20 5.88 -4.88
CA SER A 316 -2.27 6.55 -3.96
C SER A 316 -2.63 8.03 -3.82
N ILE A 317 -2.89 8.49 -2.57
CA ILE A 317 -3.18 9.89 -2.26
C ILE A 317 -1.87 10.70 -2.33
N THR A 318 -1.90 11.88 -2.94
CA THR A 318 -0.74 12.76 -3.03
C THR A 318 -0.32 13.31 -1.66
N ALA A 319 0.97 13.68 -1.52
CA ALA A 319 1.53 14.15 -0.26
C ALA A 319 0.80 15.37 0.35
N ASP A 320 0.18 16.20 -0.49
CA ASP A 320 -0.65 17.33 -0.07
C ASP A 320 -2.10 16.95 0.28
N GLY A 321 -2.48 15.68 0.11
CA GLY A 321 -3.83 15.16 0.37
C GLY A 321 -4.89 15.59 -0.63
N LYS A 322 -4.51 16.30 -1.70
CA LYS A 322 -5.45 16.91 -2.66
C LYS A 322 -5.56 16.19 -3.99
N GLY A 323 -4.79 15.17 -4.20
CA GLY A 323 -4.80 14.37 -5.41
C GLY A 323 -4.84 12.88 -5.15
N LEU A 324 -5.27 12.14 -6.15
CA LEU A 324 -5.30 10.68 -6.13
C LEU A 324 -4.78 10.14 -7.46
N TRP A 325 -3.73 9.36 -7.40
CA TRP A 325 -3.31 8.52 -8.50
C TRP A 325 -4.13 7.24 -8.53
N VAL A 326 -4.52 6.81 -9.72
CA VAL A 326 -5.24 5.57 -9.96
C VAL A 326 -4.61 4.86 -11.14
N ASN A 327 -4.14 3.65 -10.94
CA ASN A 327 -3.68 2.77 -12.02
C ASN A 327 -4.80 1.85 -12.48
N THR A 328 -4.93 1.70 -13.80
CA THR A 328 -5.90 0.78 -14.41
C THR A 328 -5.16 -0.23 -15.29
N PHE A 329 -5.34 -1.50 -14.94
CA PHE A 329 -4.55 -2.60 -15.47
C PHE A 329 -4.82 -2.91 -16.94
N MET A 330 -6.10 -2.97 -17.34
CA MET A 330 -6.49 -3.44 -18.67
C MET A 330 -6.13 -2.47 -19.79
N ASP A 331 -6.16 -1.18 -19.54
CA ASP A 331 -5.84 -0.13 -20.51
C ASP A 331 -4.46 0.52 -20.28
N GLY A 332 -3.70 0.03 -19.31
CA GLY A 332 -2.31 0.45 -19.05
C GLY A 332 -2.16 1.93 -18.73
N THR A 333 -3.15 2.52 -18.02
CA THR A 333 -3.23 3.96 -17.84
C THR A 333 -3.08 4.36 -16.37
N THR A 334 -2.23 5.35 -16.11
CA THR A 334 -2.13 6.07 -14.84
C THR A 334 -2.96 7.34 -14.92
N ARG A 335 -3.93 7.50 -14.02
CA ARG A 335 -4.87 8.62 -13.95
C ARG A 335 -4.65 9.44 -12.69
N TYR A 336 -4.95 10.74 -12.79
CA TYR A 336 -4.93 11.65 -11.65
C TYR A 336 -6.30 12.28 -11.45
N PHE A 337 -6.78 12.21 -10.22
CA PHE A 337 -8.01 12.86 -9.78
C PHE A 337 -7.69 13.97 -8.79
N ASP A 338 -8.30 15.14 -8.98
CA ASP A 338 -8.34 16.20 -7.99
C ASP A 338 -9.32 15.80 -6.87
N LEU A 339 -8.81 15.64 -5.64
CA LEU A 339 -9.55 15.31 -4.42
C LEU A 339 -9.81 16.54 -3.53
N SER A 340 -9.59 17.76 -3.99
CA SER A 340 -9.86 18.98 -3.20
C SER A 340 -11.32 19.01 -2.69
N ASN A 341 -12.22 18.36 -3.42
CA ASN A 341 -13.54 17.98 -2.92
C ASN A 341 -13.71 16.45 -3.06
N PRO A 342 -13.54 15.66 -1.99
CA PRO A 342 -13.66 14.20 -2.07
C PRO A 342 -15.07 13.69 -2.39
N GLU A 343 -16.10 14.53 -2.26
CA GLU A 343 -17.48 14.18 -2.66
C GLU A 343 -17.74 14.32 -4.17
N ALA A 344 -16.87 15.03 -4.88
CA ALA A 344 -16.98 15.26 -6.32
C ALA A 344 -15.59 15.33 -6.97
N PRO A 345 -14.77 14.26 -6.84
CA PRO A 345 -13.43 14.23 -7.41
C PRO A 345 -13.50 14.34 -8.95
N LYS A 346 -12.49 14.98 -9.53
CA LYS A 346 -12.43 15.19 -10.99
C LYS A 346 -11.17 14.57 -11.56
N GLN A 347 -11.32 13.69 -12.55
CA GLN A 347 -10.16 13.27 -13.33
C GLN A 347 -9.65 14.45 -14.17
N THR A 348 -8.43 14.89 -13.89
CA THR A 348 -7.80 16.04 -14.56
C THR A 348 -6.65 15.62 -15.48
N TYR A 349 -6.17 14.38 -15.34
CA TYR A 349 -5.08 13.87 -16.17
C TYR A 349 -5.20 12.35 -16.36
N ALA A 350 -4.68 11.86 -17.50
CA ALA A 350 -4.49 10.45 -17.79
C ALA A 350 -3.31 10.28 -18.76
N LYS A 351 -2.51 9.23 -18.54
CA LYS A 351 -1.39 8.87 -19.41
C LYS A 351 -1.31 7.36 -19.52
N HIS A 352 -1.19 6.86 -20.75
CA HIS A 352 -0.78 5.49 -20.97
C HIS A 352 0.68 5.34 -20.53
N THR A 353 0.94 4.50 -19.52
CA THR A 353 2.25 4.36 -18.88
C THR A 353 2.89 2.99 -19.13
N GLY A 354 2.15 2.05 -19.70
CA GLY A 354 2.64 0.72 -20.09
C GLY A 354 1.50 -0.12 -20.66
N SER A 355 1.79 -1.28 -21.24
CA SER A 355 0.75 -2.18 -21.79
C SER A 355 -0.14 -2.77 -20.69
N GLN A 356 0.38 -2.86 -19.48
CA GLN A 356 -0.32 -3.16 -18.23
C GLN A 356 0.31 -2.33 -17.13
N VAL A 357 -0.48 -1.81 -16.20
CA VAL A 357 0.05 -1.12 -15.02
C VAL A 357 -0.69 -1.59 -13.79
N ASN A 358 0.06 -1.84 -12.72
CA ASN A 358 -0.50 -2.31 -11.47
C ASN A 358 -0.26 -1.29 -10.35
N MET A 359 0.81 -1.47 -9.55
CA MET A 359 1.02 -0.63 -8.38
C MET A 359 1.48 0.78 -8.74
N VAL A 360 1.01 1.75 -7.96
CA VAL A 360 1.45 3.15 -8.01
C VAL A 360 1.97 3.59 -6.65
N SER A 361 3.24 3.97 -6.61
CA SER A 361 3.87 4.56 -5.43
C SER A 361 4.40 5.95 -5.75
N GLN A 362 4.56 6.78 -4.74
CA GLN A 362 5.08 8.14 -4.89
C GLN A 362 6.32 8.32 -4.04
N SER A 363 7.26 9.16 -4.52
CA SER A 363 8.31 9.69 -3.66
C SER A 363 7.70 10.44 -2.48
N TRP A 364 8.40 10.49 -1.35
CA TRP A 364 7.87 11.11 -0.14
C TRP A 364 7.57 12.61 -0.30
N ASP A 365 8.22 13.27 -1.25
CA ASP A 365 7.93 14.66 -1.64
C ASP A 365 6.80 14.80 -2.68
N GLY A 366 6.23 13.69 -3.16
CA GLY A 366 5.15 13.65 -4.16
C GLY A 366 5.54 14.08 -5.58
N LYS A 367 6.83 14.29 -5.85
CA LYS A 367 7.30 14.80 -7.16
C LYS A 367 7.64 13.71 -8.17
N ARG A 368 7.70 12.47 -7.72
CA ARG A 368 8.01 11.31 -8.56
C ARG A 368 6.96 10.22 -8.35
N VAL A 369 6.55 9.59 -9.43
CA VAL A 369 5.54 8.53 -9.45
C VAL A 369 6.18 7.27 -10.01
N TYR A 370 6.17 6.21 -9.23
CA TYR A 370 6.67 4.89 -9.60
C TYR A 370 5.49 4.01 -10.02
N VAL A 371 5.66 3.27 -11.09
CA VAL A 371 4.64 2.37 -11.64
C VAL A 371 5.26 1.01 -11.93
N SER A 372 4.60 -0.06 -11.49
CA SER A 372 4.95 -1.44 -11.83
C SER A 372 3.92 -2.09 -12.75
N SER A 373 4.23 -3.25 -13.32
CA SER A 373 3.45 -3.85 -14.40
C SER A 373 2.65 -5.09 -14.02
N SER A 374 3.10 -5.89 -13.05
CA SER A 374 2.51 -7.20 -12.77
C SER A 374 1.34 -7.12 -11.79
N LEU A 375 0.25 -7.84 -12.09
CA LEU A 375 -0.87 -8.03 -11.16
C LEU A 375 -0.92 -9.47 -10.63
N LEU A 376 -1.11 -10.44 -11.50
CA LEU A 376 -1.10 -11.87 -11.19
C LEU A 376 -0.51 -12.62 -12.39
N ALA A 377 0.27 -13.67 -12.15
CA ALA A 377 0.93 -14.43 -13.20
C ALA A 377 -0.04 -14.92 -14.32
N ASN A 378 -1.26 -15.28 -13.92
CA ASN A 378 -2.29 -15.78 -14.81
C ASN A 378 -3.11 -14.67 -15.49
N TRP A 379 -2.95 -13.41 -15.03
CA TRP A 379 -3.64 -12.24 -15.58
C TRP A 379 -2.72 -11.37 -16.43
N ASP A 380 -1.42 -11.41 -16.14
CA ASP A 380 -0.43 -10.63 -16.87
C ASP A 380 -0.29 -11.09 -18.31
N LYS A 381 -0.06 -10.15 -19.21
CA LYS A 381 0.39 -10.44 -20.58
C LYS A 381 1.73 -11.17 -20.58
N LYS A 382 1.90 -12.05 -21.51
CA LYS A 382 3.12 -12.85 -21.69
C LYS A 382 3.93 -12.27 -22.84
N GLY A 383 4.73 -11.28 -22.57
CA GLY A 383 5.53 -10.62 -23.57
C GLY A 383 6.82 -10.03 -23.03
N ALA A 384 7.56 -9.39 -23.92
CA ALA A 384 8.87 -8.85 -23.61
C ALA A 384 8.80 -7.36 -23.25
N ASP A 385 8.61 -6.51 -24.22
CA ASP A 385 8.73 -5.08 -24.03
C ASP A 385 7.47 -4.46 -23.43
N ASP A 386 7.69 -3.46 -22.54
CA ASP A 386 6.67 -2.64 -21.91
C ASP A 386 5.60 -3.38 -21.10
N GLU A 387 5.86 -4.64 -20.79
CA GLU A 387 4.96 -5.52 -20.06
C GLU A 387 5.53 -5.99 -18.72
N GLN A 388 6.86 -5.87 -18.52
CA GLN A 388 7.54 -6.24 -17.28
C GLN A 388 8.53 -5.15 -16.89
N PHE A 389 8.08 -4.22 -16.07
CA PHE A 389 8.87 -3.02 -15.76
C PHE A 389 8.61 -2.44 -14.37
N VAL A 390 9.57 -1.62 -13.95
CA VAL A 390 9.34 -0.49 -13.04
C VAL A 390 9.69 0.78 -13.79
N LYS A 391 8.78 1.74 -13.87
CA LYS A 391 8.98 3.06 -14.46
C LYS A 391 8.90 4.13 -13.41
N LEU A 392 9.75 5.13 -13.55
CA LEU A 392 9.66 6.37 -12.79
C LEU A 392 9.28 7.53 -13.69
N PHE A 393 8.31 8.30 -13.23
CA PHE A 393 7.89 9.54 -13.85
C PHE A 393 8.11 10.73 -12.91
N ALA A 394 8.69 11.81 -13.41
CA ALA A 394 8.64 13.10 -12.75
C ALA A 394 7.24 13.71 -12.93
N TRP A 395 6.67 14.26 -11.85
CA TRP A 395 5.41 14.98 -11.84
C TRP A 395 5.63 16.47 -11.64
N ASP A 396 5.19 17.30 -12.58
CA ASP A 396 5.32 18.76 -12.53
C ASP A 396 4.03 19.49 -12.07
N GLY A 397 3.04 18.73 -11.57
CA GLY A 397 1.72 19.22 -11.21
C GLY A 397 0.71 19.22 -12.37
N ARG A 398 1.14 18.87 -13.59
CA ARG A 398 0.29 18.86 -14.79
C ARG A 398 0.46 17.61 -15.65
N GLN A 399 1.68 17.08 -15.74
CA GLN A 399 1.99 15.94 -16.59
C GLN A 399 3.08 15.04 -16.00
N LEU A 400 3.02 13.77 -16.34
CA LEU A 400 4.05 12.79 -16.06
C LEU A 400 5.08 12.77 -17.20
N LYS A 401 6.36 12.95 -16.86
CA LYS A 401 7.49 12.80 -17.77
C LYS A 401 8.32 11.60 -17.32
N GLU A 402 8.45 10.59 -18.18
CA GLU A 402 9.28 9.42 -17.86
C GLU A 402 10.74 9.83 -17.64
N ALA A 403 11.28 9.46 -16.48
CA ALA A 403 12.67 9.73 -16.10
C ALA A 403 13.55 8.52 -16.41
N TRP A 404 13.07 7.31 -16.09
CA TRP A 404 13.75 6.05 -16.41
C TRP A 404 12.78 4.87 -16.38
N LYS A 405 13.20 3.77 -17.02
CA LYS A 405 12.56 2.46 -17.00
C LYS A 405 13.58 1.39 -16.66
N VAL A 406 13.27 0.52 -15.71
CA VAL A 406 13.98 -0.74 -15.51
C VAL A 406 13.15 -1.85 -16.16
N ASP A 407 13.72 -2.47 -17.17
CA ASP A 407 13.11 -3.56 -17.93
C ASP A 407 13.42 -4.89 -17.25
N PHE A 408 12.44 -5.41 -16.51
CA PHE A 408 12.56 -6.64 -15.73
C PHE A 408 12.69 -7.89 -16.61
N TYR A 409 12.15 -7.84 -17.83
CA TYR A 409 12.29 -8.94 -18.79
C TYR A 409 13.73 -9.02 -19.31
N LYS A 410 14.30 -7.92 -19.79
CA LYS A 410 15.68 -7.88 -20.31
C LYS A 410 16.71 -8.22 -19.24
N LEU A 411 16.47 -7.80 -18.01
CA LEU A 411 17.35 -8.12 -16.87
C LEU A 411 17.08 -9.51 -16.27
N LYS A 412 16.11 -10.26 -16.81
CA LYS A 412 15.71 -11.60 -16.36
C LYS A 412 15.33 -11.66 -14.87
N LEU A 413 14.73 -10.59 -14.36
CA LEU A 413 14.35 -10.45 -12.96
C LEU A 413 13.01 -11.11 -12.64
N GLY A 414 12.11 -11.21 -13.62
CA GLY A 414 10.75 -11.70 -13.44
C GLY A 414 9.70 -10.60 -13.67
N ARG A 415 8.65 -10.57 -12.85
CA ARG A 415 7.51 -9.65 -12.97
C ARG A 415 7.41 -8.74 -11.76
N ALA A 416 7.58 -7.43 -11.96
CA ALA A 416 7.54 -6.43 -10.90
C ALA A 416 6.11 -6.25 -10.38
N HIS A 417 5.90 -6.50 -9.07
CA HIS A 417 4.59 -6.31 -8.46
C HIS A 417 4.61 -5.14 -7.46
N HIS A 418 4.70 -5.38 -6.17
CA HIS A 418 4.57 -4.37 -5.13
C HIS A 418 5.88 -3.64 -4.85
N MET A 419 5.77 -2.35 -4.53
CA MET A 419 6.90 -1.46 -4.32
C MET A 419 6.83 -0.79 -2.95
N LYS A 420 7.98 -0.70 -2.25
CA LYS A 420 8.14 0.06 -1.00
C LYS A 420 9.42 0.88 -1.02
N LEU A 421 9.34 2.09 -0.48
CA LEU A 421 10.48 3.00 -0.40
C LEU A 421 11.26 2.83 0.91
N GLY A 422 12.57 2.89 0.83
CA GLY A 422 13.51 2.83 1.95
C GLY A 422 14.53 3.95 1.93
N SER A 423 15.17 4.21 3.08
CA SER A 423 16.18 5.25 3.20
C SER A 423 17.20 4.92 4.27
N ASN A 424 18.46 5.23 4.00
CA ASN A 424 19.55 5.15 4.97
C ASN A 424 19.30 6.03 6.22
N ALA A 425 18.59 7.15 6.06
CA ALA A 425 18.30 8.07 7.16
C ALA A 425 17.29 7.47 8.16
N ILE A 426 16.26 6.77 7.69
CA ILE A 426 15.28 6.09 8.54
C ILE A 426 15.96 5.03 9.38
N GLN A 427 16.83 4.24 8.77
CA GLN A 427 17.50 3.14 9.45
C GLN A 427 18.42 3.64 10.58
N ARG A 428 19.09 4.75 10.39
CA ARG A 428 19.91 5.40 11.43
C ARG A 428 19.06 5.94 12.59
N ALA A 429 17.90 6.52 12.29
CA ALA A 429 16.98 7.07 13.30
C ALA A 429 16.37 5.96 14.18
N SER A 430 15.95 4.83 13.58
CA SER A 430 15.40 3.69 14.32
C SER A 430 16.45 2.99 15.19
N ALA A 431 17.72 2.91 14.74
CA ALA A 431 18.84 2.39 15.53
C ALA A 431 19.10 3.25 16.79
N ALA A 432 19.01 4.59 16.65
CA ALA A 432 19.17 5.51 17.77
C ALA A 432 18.04 5.40 18.82
N GLN A 433 16.81 5.06 18.37
CA GLN A 433 15.66 4.85 19.28
C GLN A 433 15.67 3.46 19.93
N ALA A 434 16.25 2.46 19.29
CA ALA A 434 16.38 1.10 19.83
C ALA A 434 17.51 0.94 20.86
N SER A 435 18.29 1.99 21.12
CA SER A 435 19.33 2.04 22.16
C SER A 435 18.91 2.96 23.32
N PRO A 436 18.00 2.53 24.22
CA PRO A 436 17.94 3.14 25.52
C PRO A 436 18.86 2.34 26.45
N ALA A 437 20.00 2.96 26.81
CA ALA A 437 20.64 2.79 28.10
C ALA A 437 20.84 1.34 28.63
N LEU A 438 21.81 0.62 28.09
CA LEU A 438 22.67 -0.26 28.92
C LEU A 438 23.90 0.56 29.34
N ALA A 439 23.66 1.64 30.06
CA ALA A 439 24.68 2.35 30.83
C ALA A 439 24.06 2.73 32.17
N GLY A 440 24.38 1.95 33.19
CA GLY A 440 24.10 2.31 34.58
C GLY A 440 23.31 1.28 35.38
N LYS A 441 23.86 0.19 35.80
CA LYS A 441 24.36 -0.23 37.12
C LYS A 441 24.70 -1.70 37.12
#